data_28e43245b741fa33da9a11ac66b326e6
#
_entry.id   28e43245b741fa33da9a11ac66b326e6
#
_cell.length_a   1.000
_cell.length_b   1.000
_cell.length_c   1.000
_cell.angle_alpha   90.00
_cell.angle_beta   90.00
_cell.angle_gamma   90.00
#
_symmetry.space_group_name_H-M   'P 1'
#
loop_
_entity.id
_entity.type
_entity.pdbx_description
1 polymer ?
#
loop_
_entity_poly.entity_id
_entity_poly.type
_entity_poly.pdbx_seq_one_letter_code
_entity_poly.pdbx_strand_id
1 'polypeptide(L)'
;MTTYAPPSEKQVAFLKSLLSTREVDEVVKSDLLEQLELDVLEKRIASEAIDSLLKLPKLPKSTTPSPFQELLRSIPKSRYAIPVDELELTDATDSFTGDLVFVELKEYMQTMYMRQLHGAPGGFSRSKLATESVKAIIAIVATDPYKYTRIFGEHYTCCGSCGAELTDTKSRELMLGPECRKKFGR
;
A
#
# COMPACT_ATOMS: atom_id res chain seq x y z
N MET A 1 -17.24 -5.23 -47.15
CA MET A 1 -17.04 -4.03 -46.31
C MET A 1 -16.94 -4.52 -44.89
N THR A 2 -15.73 -4.59 -44.34
CA THR A 2 -15.49 -4.95 -42.96
C THR A 2 -15.85 -3.73 -42.12
N THR A 3 -16.89 -3.84 -41.31
CA THR A 3 -17.30 -2.76 -40.38
C THR A 3 -16.22 -2.59 -39.30
N TYR A 4 -15.61 -1.43 -39.27
CA TYR A 4 -14.71 -1.02 -38.20
C TYR A 4 -15.47 -1.10 -36.86
N ALA A 5 -14.97 -1.89 -35.90
CA ALA A 5 -15.49 -1.96 -34.55
C ALA A 5 -14.34 -1.64 -33.57
N PRO A 6 -14.44 -0.56 -32.81
CA PRO A 6 -13.43 -0.22 -31.83
C PRO A 6 -13.36 -1.27 -30.69
N PRO A 7 -12.20 -1.43 -30.02
CA PRO A 7 -12.09 -2.28 -28.86
C PRO A 7 -12.92 -1.73 -27.69
N SER A 8 -13.39 -2.62 -26.83
CA SER A 8 -14.08 -2.19 -25.61
C SER A 8 -13.10 -1.54 -24.62
N GLU A 9 -13.60 -0.66 -23.75
CA GLU A 9 -12.79 -0.04 -22.69
C GLU A 9 -12.03 -1.08 -21.86
N LYS A 10 -12.65 -2.23 -21.59
CA LYS A 10 -12.01 -3.34 -20.87
C LYS A 10 -10.83 -3.94 -21.64
N GLN A 11 -10.97 -4.10 -22.96
CA GLN A 11 -9.88 -4.58 -23.80
C GLN A 11 -8.72 -3.57 -23.85
N VAL A 12 -9.02 -2.29 -23.97
CA VAL A 12 -8.02 -1.21 -23.96
C VAL A 12 -7.25 -1.18 -22.63
N ALA A 13 -7.96 -1.22 -21.51
CA ALA A 13 -7.35 -1.24 -20.18
C ALA A 13 -6.48 -2.50 -19.97
N PHE A 14 -6.97 -3.66 -20.43
CA PHE A 14 -6.23 -4.91 -20.31
C PHE A 14 -4.98 -4.93 -21.20
N LEU A 15 -5.09 -4.44 -22.44
CA LEU A 15 -3.98 -4.32 -23.36
C LEU A 15 -2.87 -3.41 -22.80
N LYS A 16 -3.22 -2.23 -22.29
CA LYS A 16 -2.28 -1.31 -21.61
C LYS A 16 -1.59 -1.99 -20.41
N SER A 17 -2.33 -2.76 -19.64
CA SER A 17 -1.76 -3.53 -18.53
C SER A 17 -0.78 -4.61 -18.98
N LEU A 18 -1.06 -5.31 -20.07
CA LEU A 18 -0.15 -6.32 -20.63
C LEU A 18 1.13 -5.67 -21.19
N LEU A 19 1.02 -4.57 -21.93
CA LEU A 19 2.16 -3.80 -22.45
C LEU A 19 3.11 -3.30 -21.35
N SER A 20 2.61 -3.10 -20.13
CA SER A 20 3.42 -2.69 -18.99
C SER A 20 3.99 -3.84 -18.15
N THR A 21 3.47 -5.07 -18.31
CA THR A 21 3.79 -6.22 -17.44
C THR A 21 4.45 -7.38 -18.18
N ARG A 22 4.59 -7.31 -19.48
CA ARG A 22 5.20 -8.34 -20.33
C ARG A 22 6.46 -7.84 -21.03
N GLU A 23 7.36 -8.75 -21.36
CA GLU A 23 8.54 -8.45 -22.18
C GLU A 23 8.10 -8.26 -23.63
N VAL A 24 7.75 -7.03 -24.00
CA VAL A 24 7.30 -6.64 -25.34
C VAL A 24 8.41 -5.88 -26.03
N ASP A 25 8.63 -6.19 -27.31
CA ASP A 25 9.51 -5.39 -28.15
C ASP A 25 9.06 -3.92 -28.17
N GLU A 26 9.99 -2.98 -28.03
CA GLU A 26 9.65 -1.55 -27.91
C GLU A 26 8.99 -0.99 -29.17
N VAL A 27 9.29 -1.54 -30.35
CA VAL A 27 8.63 -1.12 -31.61
C VAL A 27 7.16 -1.54 -31.61
N VAL A 28 6.89 -2.81 -31.23
CA VAL A 28 5.53 -3.34 -31.14
C VAL A 28 4.74 -2.61 -30.06
N LYS A 29 5.37 -2.31 -28.95
CA LYS A 29 4.75 -1.57 -27.85
C LYS A 29 4.39 -0.14 -28.24
N SER A 30 5.31 0.57 -28.91
CA SER A 30 5.09 1.93 -29.39
C SER A 30 3.95 1.99 -30.41
N ASP A 31 3.95 1.06 -31.39
CA ASP A 31 2.92 0.98 -32.43
C ASP A 31 1.52 0.73 -31.83
N LEU A 32 1.40 -0.22 -30.91
CA LEU A 32 0.12 -0.50 -30.24
C LEU A 32 -0.37 0.66 -29.38
N LEU A 33 0.52 1.38 -28.69
CA LEU A 33 0.17 2.56 -27.91
C LEU A 33 -0.29 3.70 -28.81
N GLU A 34 0.39 3.95 -29.93
CA GLU A 34 0.00 4.95 -30.91
C GLU A 34 -1.37 4.65 -31.52
N GLN A 35 -1.63 3.40 -31.91
CA GLN A 35 -2.94 2.98 -32.44
C GLN A 35 -4.07 3.15 -31.41
N LEU A 36 -3.77 2.95 -30.10
CA LEU A 36 -4.72 3.18 -29.02
C LEU A 36 -4.97 4.68 -28.77
N GLU A 37 -3.95 5.54 -28.92
CA GLU A 37 -4.08 7.00 -28.75
C GLU A 37 -4.84 7.64 -29.90
N LEU A 38 -4.63 7.13 -31.13
CA LEU A 38 -5.32 7.61 -32.33
C LEU A 38 -6.72 7.01 -32.52
N ASP A 39 -7.16 6.11 -31.64
CA ASP A 39 -8.43 5.38 -31.68
C ASP A 39 -8.67 4.65 -33.03
N VAL A 40 -7.60 4.14 -33.64
CA VAL A 40 -7.64 3.42 -34.92
C VAL A 40 -7.52 1.91 -34.75
N LEU A 41 -7.31 1.40 -33.54
CA LEU A 41 -7.18 -0.02 -33.28
C LEU A 41 -8.52 -0.76 -33.44
N GLU A 42 -8.56 -1.78 -34.27
CA GLU A 42 -9.76 -2.61 -34.43
C GLU A 42 -9.88 -3.63 -33.27
N LYS A 43 -11.13 -3.93 -32.87
CA LYS A 43 -11.44 -4.91 -31.82
C LYS A 43 -10.81 -6.28 -32.06
N ARG A 44 -10.79 -6.75 -33.31
CA ARG A 44 -10.16 -8.02 -33.66
C ARG A 44 -8.67 -7.99 -33.44
N ILE A 45 -8.00 -6.91 -33.87
CA ILE A 45 -6.54 -6.72 -33.69
C ILE A 45 -6.19 -6.59 -32.22
N ALA A 46 -7.00 -5.89 -31.43
CA ALA A 46 -6.84 -5.80 -30.00
C ALA A 46 -6.92 -7.19 -29.31
N SER A 47 -7.84 -8.05 -29.75
CA SER A 47 -7.95 -9.43 -29.21
C SER A 47 -6.73 -10.28 -29.58
N GLU A 48 -6.28 -10.21 -30.82
CA GLU A 48 -5.10 -10.94 -31.31
C GLU A 48 -3.82 -10.46 -30.61
N ALA A 49 -3.69 -9.15 -30.37
CA ALA A 49 -2.60 -8.56 -29.60
C ALA A 49 -2.61 -9.04 -28.13
N ILE A 50 -3.77 -9.06 -27.49
CA ILE A 50 -3.94 -9.58 -26.13
C ILE A 50 -3.50 -11.04 -26.06
N ASP A 51 -3.96 -11.90 -26.97
CA ASP A 51 -3.60 -13.31 -27.00
C ASP A 51 -2.10 -13.54 -27.24
N SER A 52 -1.49 -12.69 -28.06
CA SER A 52 -0.04 -12.73 -28.31
C SER A 52 0.77 -12.28 -27.10
N LEU A 53 0.36 -11.17 -26.45
CA LEU A 53 1.02 -10.64 -25.27
C LEU A 53 0.89 -11.56 -24.06
N LEU A 54 -0.20 -12.30 -23.94
CA LEU A 54 -0.39 -13.29 -22.86
C LEU A 54 0.63 -14.44 -22.92
N LYS A 55 1.14 -14.77 -24.11
CA LYS A 55 2.14 -15.82 -24.33
C LYS A 55 3.56 -15.35 -24.00
N LEU A 56 3.81 -14.03 -23.95
CA LEU A 56 5.12 -13.47 -23.63
C LEU A 56 5.45 -13.65 -22.14
N PRO A 57 6.75 -13.77 -21.79
CA PRO A 57 7.17 -13.83 -20.40
C PRO A 57 6.75 -12.54 -19.68
N LYS A 58 6.44 -12.67 -18.40
CA LYS A 58 6.21 -11.50 -17.55
C LYS A 58 7.53 -10.82 -17.29
N LEU A 59 7.54 -9.50 -17.39
CA LEU A 59 8.68 -8.72 -16.90
C LEU A 59 9.00 -9.16 -15.47
N PRO A 60 10.26 -9.37 -15.14
CA PRO A 60 10.64 -9.61 -13.77
C PRO A 60 10.10 -8.44 -12.92
N LYS A 61 9.40 -8.75 -11.85
CA LYS A 61 8.98 -7.70 -10.93
C LYS A 61 10.23 -6.93 -10.55
N SER A 62 10.22 -5.62 -10.78
CA SER A 62 11.30 -4.75 -10.35
C SER A 62 11.66 -5.10 -8.90
N THR A 63 12.89 -5.59 -8.69
CA THR A 63 13.42 -5.91 -7.36
C THR A 63 13.69 -4.63 -6.57
N THR A 64 13.75 -3.49 -7.25
CA THR A 64 13.91 -2.18 -6.63
C THR A 64 12.55 -1.73 -6.08
N PRO A 65 12.44 -1.52 -4.76
CA PRO A 65 11.21 -1.01 -4.18
C PRO A 65 10.83 0.32 -4.82
N SER A 66 9.55 0.55 -5.06
CA SER A 66 9.10 1.88 -5.50
C SER A 66 9.39 2.91 -4.39
N PRO A 67 9.53 4.21 -4.72
CA PRO A 67 9.72 5.26 -3.71
C PRO A 67 8.67 5.21 -2.59
N PHE A 68 7.44 4.83 -2.91
CA PHE A 68 6.38 4.62 -1.92
C PHE A 68 6.66 3.41 -1.02
N GLN A 69 7.19 2.31 -1.56
CA GLN A 69 7.59 1.15 -0.78
C GLN A 69 8.81 1.45 0.12
N GLU A 70 9.74 2.26 -0.34
CA GLU A 70 10.87 2.74 0.47
C GLU A 70 10.38 3.61 1.63
N LEU A 71 9.44 4.50 1.37
CA LEU A 71 8.80 5.33 2.39
C LEU A 71 8.12 4.45 3.47
N LEU A 72 7.35 3.43 3.08
CA LEU A 72 6.75 2.49 4.01
C LEU A 72 7.78 1.69 4.85
N ARG A 73 8.99 1.49 4.31
CA ARG A 73 10.08 0.79 5.02
C ARG A 73 10.90 1.69 5.93
N SER A 74 10.70 3.01 5.87
CA SER A 74 11.44 3.98 6.70
C SER A 74 11.07 3.89 8.19
N ILE A 75 9.94 3.29 8.52
CA ILE A 75 9.48 3.10 9.89
C ILE A 75 9.28 1.61 10.23
N PRO A 76 9.40 1.21 11.51
CA PRO A 76 9.23 -0.18 11.93
C PRO A 76 7.84 -0.74 11.60
N LYS A 77 7.76 -2.02 11.26
CA LYS A 77 6.49 -2.75 11.15
C LYS A 77 5.83 -2.86 12.52
N SER A 78 4.74 -2.12 12.70
CA SER A 78 4.06 -1.98 14.00
C SER A 78 2.62 -1.50 13.81
N ARG A 79 1.92 -1.34 14.92
CA ARG A 79 0.69 -0.56 15.02
C ARG A 79 1.02 0.79 15.60
N TYR A 80 0.30 1.79 15.16
CA TYR A 80 0.49 3.18 15.57
C TYR A 80 -0.85 3.81 15.89
N ALA A 81 -0.87 4.69 16.87
CA ALA A 81 -2.01 5.57 17.15
C ALA A 81 -1.53 7.01 17.01
N ILE A 82 -2.14 7.76 16.13
CA ILE A 82 -1.78 9.12 15.78
C ILE A 82 -2.91 10.05 16.23
N PRO A 83 -2.64 11.10 17.01
CA PRO A 83 -3.62 12.13 17.31
C PRO A 83 -4.19 12.77 16.03
N VAL A 84 -5.50 12.95 15.98
CA VAL A 84 -6.16 13.50 14.78
C VAL A 84 -5.72 14.93 14.52
N ASP A 85 -5.52 15.72 15.57
CA ASP A 85 -5.01 17.10 15.48
C ASP A 85 -3.62 17.18 14.82
N GLU A 86 -2.74 16.21 15.02
CA GLU A 86 -1.46 16.15 14.31
C GLU A 86 -1.66 15.87 12.80
N LEU A 87 -2.72 15.13 12.41
CA LEU A 87 -3.04 14.84 11.01
C LEU A 87 -3.77 15.98 10.31
N GLU A 88 -4.59 16.76 11.02
CA GLU A 88 -5.28 17.93 10.48
C GLU A 88 -4.32 19.03 10.01
N LEU A 89 -3.08 19.03 10.52
CA LEU A 89 -2.01 19.95 10.12
C LEU A 89 -1.24 19.47 8.86
N THR A 90 -1.71 18.43 8.18
CA THR A 90 -1.02 17.78 7.07
C THR A 90 -1.88 17.76 5.80
N ASP A 91 -1.30 17.23 4.70
CA ASP A 91 -2.00 16.99 3.43
C ASP A 91 -2.78 15.67 3.41
N ALA A 92 -3.15 15.12 4.58
CA ALA A 92 -3.99 13.92 4.65
C ALA A 92 -5.35 14.18 4.00
N THR A 93 -5.78 13.26 3.12
CA THR A 93 -7.01 13.40 2.33
C THR A 93 -8.17 12.56 2.84
N ASP A 94 -7.90 11.59 3.74
CA ASP A 94 -8.95 10.85 4.41
C ASP A 94 -9.55 11.69 5.55
N SER A 95 -10.86 11.57 5.75
CA SER A 95 -11.53 12.16 6.91
C SER A 95 -11.37 11.23 8.10
N PHE A 96 -10.75 11.73 9.16
CA PHE A 96 -10.56 11.00 10.41
C PHE A 96 -11.57 11.48 11.46
N THR A 97 -12.06 10.56 12.28
CA THR A 97 -13.01 10.86 13.35
C THR A 97 -12.49 10.35 14.69
N GLY A 98 -12.85 11.04 15.78
CA GLY A 98 -12.35 10.75 17.13
C GLY A 98 -11.02 11.42 17.42
N ASP A 99 -10.39 11.07 18.54
CA ASP A 99 -9.16 11.71 19.02
C ASP A 99 -7.90 11.04 18.45
N LEU A 100 -7.99 9.76 18.04
CA LEU A 100 -6.87 8.95 17.58
C LEU A 100 -7.21 8.19 16.30
N VAL A 101 -6.28 8.16 15.38
CA VAL A 101 -6.29 7.28 14.20
C VAL A 101 -5.38 6.09 14.47
N PHE A 102 -5.92 4.89 14.34
CA PHE A 102 -5.18 3.65 14.52
C PHE A 102 -4.80 3.07 13.17
N VAL A 103 -3.53 2.75 12.98
CA VAL A 103 -3.02 2.15 11.75
C VAL A 103 -2.12 0.95 12.04
N GLU A 104 -2.03 0.05 11.08
CA GLU A 104 -1.16 -1.12 11.12
C GLU A 104 -0.30 -1.16 9.86
N LEU A 105 1.04 -1.15 10.05
CA LEU A 105 2.02 -1.33 8.98
C LEU A 105 2.50 -2.77 8.98
N LYS A 106 2.25 -3.48 7.89
CA LYS A 106 2.63 -4.88 7.69
C LYS A 106 3.33 -5.11 6.36
N GLU A 107 3.89 -6.29 6.24
CA GLU A 107 4.47 -6.80 5.01
C GLU A 107 3.80 -8.13 4.62
N TYR A 108 3.47 -8.26 3.35
CA TYR A 108 3.00 -9.50 2.76
C TYR A 108 3.67 -9.69 1.39
N MET A 109 4.28 -10.84 1.15
CA MET A 109 5.01 -11.16 -0.08
C MET A 109 5.96 -10.03 -0.52
N GLN A 110 6.81 -9.54 0.41
CA GLN A 110 7.79 -8.46 0.21
C GLN A 110 7.18 -7.07 -0.11
N THR A 111 5.87 -6.94 -0.04
CA THR A 111 5.17 -5.67 -0.25
C THR A 111 4.71 -5.12 1.09
N MET A 112 5.16 -3.90 1.41
CA MET A 112 4.69 -3.17 2.58
C MET A 112 3.34 -2.54 2.30
N TYR A 113 2.46 -2.53 3.29
CA TYR A 113 1.17 -1.86 3.22
C TYR A 113 0.74 -1.33 4.58
N MET A 114 0.00 -0.23 4.56
CA MET A 114 -0.62 0.36 5.75
C MET A 114 -2.14 0.27 5.63
N ARG A 115 -2.80 -0.02 6.76
CA ARG A 115 -4.26 -0.08 6.87
C ARG A 115 -4.70 0.68 8.11
N GLN A 116 -5.82 1.38 7.99
CA GLN A 116 -6.50 1.91 9.16
C GLN A 116 -7.20 0.77 9.91
N LEU A 117 -7.14 0.81 11.22
CA LEU A 117 -7.78 -0.15 12.12
C LEU A 117 -9.02 0.48 12.74
N HIS A 118 -10.11 -0.29 12.81
CA HIS A 118 -11.35 0.11 13.46
C HIS A 118 -11.79 -0.99 14.43
N GLY A 119 -12.27 -0.60 15.60
CA GLY A 119 -12.75 -1.53 16.63
C GLY A 119 -11.71 -1.80 17.71
N ALA A 120 -11.69 -3.02 18.24
CA ALA A 120 -10.88 -3.42 19.40
C ALA A 120 -9.93 -4.59 19.08
N PRO A 121 -8.89 -4.82 19.90
CA PRO A 121 -8.01 -5.97 19.80
C PRO A 121 -8.78 -7.29 19.72
N GLY A 122 -8.35 -8.17 18.81
CA GLY A 122 -9.05 -9.43 18.51
C GLY A 122 -10.14 -9.35 17.45
N GLY A 123 -10.70 -8.14 17.18
CA GLY A 123 -11.78 -7.93 16.22
C GLY A 123 -11.57 -6.73 15.30
N PHE A 124 -10.34 -6.28 15.06
CA PHE A 124 -10.10 -5.14 14.15
C PHE A 124 -10.60 -5.38 12.74
N SER A 125 -11.48 -4.52 12.25
CA SER A 125 -11.71 -4.34 10.83
C SER A 125 -10.63 -3.44 10.24
N ARG A 126 -10.38 -3.55 8.93
CA ARG A 126 -9.29 -2.85 8.24
C ARG A 126 -9.82 -2.16 7.00
N SER A 127 -9.53 -0.87 6.87
CA SER A 127 -9.83 -0.09 5.67
C SER A 127 -8.54 0.35 4.96
N LYS A 128 -8.67 0.67 3.67
CA LYS A 128 -7.61 1.30 2.91
C LYS A 128 -7.53 2.77 3.29
N LEU A 129 -6.32 3.31 3.21
CA LEU A 129 -6.04 4.74 3.31
C LEU A 129 -5.65 5.27 1.93
N ALA A 130 -5.96 6.52 1.66
CA ALA A 130 -5.43 7.23 0.50
C ALA A 130 -3.91 7.36 0.59
N THR A 131 -3.24 7.41 -0.56
CA THR A 131 -1.77 7.47 -0.60
C THR A 131 -1.23 8.70 0.13
N GLU A 132 -1.88 9.84 0.00
CA GLU A 132 -1.44 11.09 0.65
C GLU A 132 -1.60 10.99 2.17
N SER A 133 -2.69 10.42 2.67
CA SER A 133 -2.85 10.16 4.11
C SER A 133 -1.78 9.19 4.64
N VAL A 134 -1.42 8.16 3.88
CA VAL A 134 -0.31 7.26 4.28
C VAL A 134 1.02 8.01 4.35
N LYS A 135 1.32 8.89 3.39
CA LYS A 135 2.54 9.72 3.42
C LYS A 135 2.57 10.64 4.63
N ALA A 136 1.46 11.32 4.92
CA ALA A 136 1.31 12.18 6.08
C ALA A 136 1.52 11.42 7.41
N ILE A 137 0.86 10.27 7.57
CA ILE A 137 1.02 9.40 8.73
C ILE A 137 2.47 8.96 8.89
N ILE A 138 3.15 8.55 7.82
CA ILE A 138 4.55 8.12 7.91
C ILE A 138 5.45 9.28 8.29
N ALA A 139 5.23 10.49 7.74
CA ALA A 139 6.01 11.67 8.08
C ALA A 139 5.92 11.99 9.59
N ILE A 140 4.72 11.92 10.16
CA ILE A 140 4.49 12.09 11.60
C ILE A 140 5.17 10.96 12.40
N VAL A 141 4.88 9.71 12.07
CA VAL A 141 5.39 8.54 12.80
C VAL A 141 6.91 8.45 12.73
N ALA A 142 7.54 8.84 11.64
CA ALA A 142 8.99 8.81 11.46
C ALA A 142 9.73 9.73 12.45
N THR A 143 9.08 10.73 13.01
CA THR A 143 9.68 11.62 14.05
C THR A 143 9.99 10.87 15.33
N ASP A 144 9.10 9.99 15.77
CA ASP A 144 9.30 9.07 16.89
C ASP A 144 8.36 7.85 16.78
N PRO A 145 8.75 6.81 16.05
CA PRO A 145 7.92 5.61 15.87
C PRO A 145 7.52 4.93 17.18
N TYR A 146 8.37 5.05 18.22
CA TYR A 146 8.08 4.47 19.53
C TYR A 146 6.94 5.22 20.23
N LYS A 147 6.91 6.55 20.17
CA LYS A 147 5.84 7.39 20.75
C LYS A 147 4.47 6.88 20.28
N TYR A 148 4.28 6.79 18.99
CA TYR A 148 2.98 6.43 18.39
C TYR A 148 2.61 4.96 18.59
N THR A 149 3.59 4.06 18.64
CA THR A 149 3.37 2.67 19.04
C THR A 149 2.98 2.55 20.51
N ARG A 150 3.59 3.35 21.37
CA ARG A 150 3.27 3.39 22.80
C ARG A 150 1.86 3.90 23.05
N ILE A 151 1.44 4.98 22.38
CA ILE A 151 0.07 5.51 22.46
C ILE A 151 -0.94 4.41 22.09
N PHE A 152 -0.66 3.61 21.04
CA PHE A 152 -1.48 2.45 20.69
C PHE A 152 -1.57 1.44 21.82
N GLY A 153 -0.41 1.10 22.42
CA GLY A 153 -0.33 0.16 23.54
C GLY A 153 -1.07 0.64 24.78
N GLU A 154 -0.94 1.90 25.13
CA GLU A 154 -1.62 2.53 26.25
C GLU A 154 -3.14 2.55 26.07
N HIS A 155 -3.61 2.89 24.87
CA HIS A 155 -5.04 2.93 24.55
C HIS A 155 -5.70 1.54 24.68
N TYR A 156 -5.04 0.50 24.19
CA TYR A 156 -5.58 -0.86 24.18
C TYR A 156 -5.05 -1.77 25.28
N THR A 157 -4.20 -1.27 26.17
CA THR A 157 -3.57 -2.02 27.28
C THR A 157 -2.87 -3.32 26.82
N CYS A 158 -2.17 -3.24 25.69
CA CYS A 158 -1.50 -4.38 25.05
C CYS A 158 -0.13 -3.97 24.48
N CYS A 159 0.61 -4.93 23.92
CA CYS A 159 1.82 -4.60 23.18
C CYS A 159 1.47 -3.74 21.95
N GLY A 160 1.95 -2.50 21.91
CA GLY A 160 1.66 -1.56 20.83
C GLY A 160 2.06 -2.08 19.45
N SER A 161 3.12 -2.89 19.37
CA SER A 161 3.60 -3.42 18.08
C SER A 161 2.79 -4.62 17.56
N CYS A 162 2.53 -5.63 18.38
CA CYS A 162 1.89 -6.87 17.93
C CYS A 162 0.49 -7.11 18.52
N GLY A 163 0.10 -6.37 19.57
CA GLY A 163 -1.19 -6.51 20.23
C GLY A 163 -1.27 -7.67 21.23
N ALA A 164 -0.14 -8.33 21.55
CA ALA A 164 -0.12 -9.37 22.55
C ALA A 164 -0.31 -8.79 23.96
N GLU A 165 -0.86 -9.58 24.87
CA GLU A 165 -0.94 -9.24 26.28
C GLU A 165 0.46 -9.03 26.88
N LEU A 166 0.59 -8.06 27.79
CA LEU A 166 1.84 -7.72 28.48
C LEU A 166 1.80 -8.26 29.92
N THR A 167 2.63 -9.24 30.21
CA THR A 167 2.62 -9.96 31.49
C THR A 167 3.66 -9.44 32.49
N ASP A 168 4.82 -8.97 32.02
CA ASP A 168 5.89 -8.46 32.88
C ASP A 168 5.86 -6.93 33.04
N THR A 169 6.37 -6.44 34.18
CA THR A 169 6.36 -5.02 34.55
C THR A 169 7.05 -4.15 33.49
N LYS A 170 8.25 -4.53 33.05
CA LYS A 170 9.01 -3.76 32.05
C LYS A 170 8.29 -3.65 30.71
N SER A 171 7.60 -4.73 30.28
CA SER A 171 6.79 -4.70 29.06
C SER A 171 5.59 -3.78 29.20
N ARG A 172 4.96 -3.74 30.37
CA ARG A 172 3.83 -2.83 30.65
C ARG A 172 4.27 -1.37 30.67
N GLU A 173 5.40 -1.06 31.32
CA GLU A 173 5.97 0.30 31.36
C GLU A 173 6.30 0.82 29.95
N LEU A 174 6.83 -0.05 29.09
CA LEU A 174 7.23 0.29 27.72
C LEU A 174 6.12 0.09 26.69
N MET A 175 4.99 -0.52 27.07
CA MET A 175 3.95 -0.97 26.14
C MET A 175 4.46 -1.82 24.98
N LEU A 176 5.55 -2.57 25.21
CA LEU A 176 6.21 -3.42 24.22
C LEU A 176 6.71 -4.72 24.87
N GLY A 177 6.32 -5.86 24.28
CA GLY A 177 6.90 -7.14 24.66
C GLY A 177 8.38 -7.26 24.28
N PRO A 178 9.12 -8.25 24.86
CA PRO A 178 10.58 -8.36 24.73
C PRO A 178 11.09 -8.37 23.29
N GLU A 179 10.44 -9.11 22.41
CA GLU A 179 10.82 -9.19 20.98
C GLU A 179 10.48 -7.90 20.23
N CYS A 180 9.38 -7.24 20.59
CA CYS A 180 8.97 -6.01 19.94
C CYS A 180 9.85 -4.81 20.30
N ARG A 181 10.45 -4.79 21.50
CA ARG A 181 11.39 -3.74 21.95
C ARG A 181 12.61 -3.62 21.03
N LYS A 182 13.10 -4.74 20.49
CA LYS A 182 14.26 -4.78 19.59
C LYS A 182 14.06 -3.92 18.34
N LYS A 183 12.84 -3.81 17.85
CA LYS A 183 12.50 -3.00 16.65
C LYS A 183 12.67 -1.50 16.89
N PHE A 184 12.63 -1.06 18.14
CA PHE A 184 12.69 0.34 18.55
C PHE A 184 13.97 0.67 19.34
N GLY A 185 14.91 -0.26 19.42
CA GLY A 185 16.17 -0.06 20.18
C GLY A 185 15.95 0.12 21.70
N ARG A 186 14.92 -0.53 22.27
CA ARG A 186 14.51 -0.38 23.69
C ARG A 186 14.72 -1.67 24.50
#